data_25921695f6b41271b2a64c9e87c777b1
#
_entry.id   25921695f6b41271b2a64c9e87c777b1
#
_cell.length_a   1.000
_cell.length_b   1.000
_cell.length_c   1.000
_cell.angle_alpha   90.00
_cell.angle_beta   90.00
_cell.angle_gamma   90.00
#
_symmetry.space_group_name_H-M   'P 1'
#
loop_
_entity.id
_entity.type
_entity.pdbx_description
1 polymer ?
#
loop_
_entity_poly.entity_id
_entity_poly.type
_entity_poly.pdbx_seq_one_letter_code
_entity_poly.pdbx_strand_id
1 'polypeptide(L)'
;YYEEQFRLIGSTSTFTFTFNIFAALLGPIWFGLRGIWNWAFAFVIFEAFAFVQIIRGMFGDLAIDERGRLMTVVKQISLRQDQLKSAIQKGSDDLGAFERNIRSLQGILDELKMDIIAAEDSRIWIIIVGIGMLLLIKFIQGVLANTILERWYFLWLSDRTITSGTSLYRLLLSLLLVFSIYPICVLHYTFPTLLPDLTEFPTDKNIRLTSIEWIEVFFDYIIYHGQYAFDGIASGIRWVLDGLDIFLVKTPWVVTFLSIIIL
;
A
#
# COMPACT_ATOMS: atom_id res chain seq x y z
N TYR A 1 31.24 21.28 2.62
CA TYR A 1 30.53 20.11 2.06
C TYR A 1 29.40 20.54 1.10
N TYR A 2 28.37 21.29 1.53
CA TYR A 2 27.24 21.65 0.65
C TYR A 2 27.64 22.55 -0.51
N GLU A 3 28.50 23.52 -0.29
CA GLU A 3 29.01 24.42 -1.33
C GLU A 3 29.71 23.65 -2.45
N GLU A 4 30.52 22.66 -2.09
CA GLU A 4 31.20 21.78 -3.04
C GLU A 4 30.22 20.90 -3.81
N GLN A 5 29.23 20.31 -3.10
CA GLN A 5 28.18 19.50 -3.74
C GLN A 5 27.33 20.31 -4.71
N PHE A 6 26.92 21.53 -4.34
CA PHE A 6 26.14 22.41 -5.21
C PHE A 6 26.93 22.84 -6.43
N ARG A 7 28.25 23.09 -6.29
CA ARG A 7 29.11 23.38 -7.44
C ARG A 7 29.21 22.20 -8.40
N LEU A 8 29.31 20.98 -7.89
CA LEU A 8 29.33 19.76 -8.70
C LEU A 8 28.01 19.56 -9.44
N ILE A 9 26.86 19.72 -8.77
CA ILE A 9 25.54 19.56 -9.37
C ILE A 9 25.31 20.64 -10.42
N GLY A 10 25.59 21.91 -10.10
CA GLY A 10 25.36 23.04 -11.01
C GLY A 10 26.32 23.10 -12.20
N SER A 11 27.44 22.36 -12.18
CA SER A 11 28.39 22.28 -13.29
C SER A 11 27.98 21.32 -14.41
N THR A 12 26.95 20.49 -14.20
CA THR A 12 26.50 19.47 -15.15
C THR A 12 25.03 19.70 -15.52
N SER A 13 24.71 19.47 -16.79
CA SER A 13 23.31 19.50 -17.28
C SER A 13 22.54 18.20 -17.00
N THR A 14 23.25 17.17 -16.57
CA THR A 14 22.71 15.84 -16.28
C THR A 14 22.71 15.58 -14.76
N PHE A 15 21.98 14.55 -14.33
CA PHE A 15 21.96 14.15 -12.93
C PHE A 15 23.38 13.79 -12.44
N THR A 16 23.83 14.49 -11.39
CA THR A 16 25.11 14.21 -10.74
C THR A 16 24.89 13.38 -9.50
N PHE A 17 25.50 12.22 -9.46
CA PHE A 17 25.41 11.35 -8.29
C PHE A 17 26.17 11.97 -7.11
N THR A 18 25.43 12.27 -6.06
CA THR A 18 25.95 12.73 -4.78
C THR A 18 25.24 11.97 -3.66
N PHE A 19 25.94 11.70 -2.56
CA PHE A 19 25.35 10.94 -1.47
C PHE A 19 25.45 11.72 -0.16
N ASN A 20 24.30 11.90 0.50
CA ASN A 20 24.21 12.56 1.79
C ASN A 20 23.87 11.54 2.88
N ILE A 21 24.87 11.17 3.66
CA ILE A 21 24.74 10.15 4.71
C ILE A 21 23.76 10.58 5.81
N PHE A 22 23.69 11.88 6.14
CA PHE A 22 22.76 12.39 7.15
C PHE A 22 21.31 12.32 6.67
N ALA A 23 21.07 12.57 5.40
CA ALA A 23 19.73 12.41 4.81
C ALA A 23 19.33 10.94 4.74
N ALA A 24 20.25 10.04 4.40
CA ALA A 24 20.01 8.62 4.41
C ALA A 24 19.68 8.10 5.82
N LEU A 25 20.40 8.53 6.85
CA LEU A 25 20.17 8.07 8.22
C LEU A 25 18.90 8.68 8.86
N LEU A 26 18.78 10.01 8.81
CA LEU A 26 17.68 10.75 9.45
C LEU A 26 16.40 10.74 8.62
N GLY A 27 16.50 10.49 7.31
CA GLY A 27 15.35 10.37 6.42
C GLY A 27 14.41 11.58 6.45
N PRO A 28 13.12 11.36 6.70
CA PRO A 28 12.11 12.42 6.71
C PRO A 28 12.43 13.57 7.66
N ILE A 29 13.08 13.27 8.80
CA ILE A 29 13.49 14.29 9.78
C ILE A 29 14.48 15.26 9.15
N TRP A 30 15.42 14.77 8.35
CA TRP A 30 16.40 15.62 7.67
C TRP A 30 15.75 16.60 6.69
N PHE A 31 14.75 16.13 5.91
CA PHE A 31 14.00 16.97 4.95
C PHE A 31 13.10 17.97 5.69
N GLY A 32 12.34 17.52 6.68
CA GLY A 32 11.46 18.37 7.47
C GLY A 32 12.21 19.46 8.25
N LEU A 33 13.38 19.12 8.84
CA LEU A 33 14.26 20.08 9.53
C LEU A 33 14.66 21.25 8.63
N ARG A 34 14.80 21.01 7.30
CA ARG A 34 15.13 22.02 6.29
C ARG A 34 13.93 22.69 5.66
N GLY A 35 12.71 22.34 6.11
CA GLY A 35 11.46 22.90 5.58
C GLY A 35 11.02 22.33 4.23
N ILE A 36 11.63 21.23 3.80
CA ILE A 36 11.32 20.54 2.54
C ILE A 36 10.21 19.51 2.79
N TRP A 37 9.02 20.02 3.21
CA TRP A 37 7.94 19.20 3.73
C TRP A 37 7.37 18.21 2.73
N ASN A 38 7.26 18.57 1.44
CA ASN A 38 6.73 17.68 0.41
C ASN A 38 7.52 16.36 0.35
N TRP A 39 8.85 16.45 0.42
CA TRP A 39 9.72 15.28 0.44
C TRP A 39 9.73 14.57 1.80
N ALA A 40 9.63 15.33 2.90
CA ALA A 40 9.51 14.75 4.22
C ALA A 40 8.27 13.85 4.33
N PHE A 41 7.09 14.34 3.90
CA PHE A 41 5.85 13.56 3.87
C PHE A 41 5.93 12.35 2.93
N ALA A 42 6.44 12.55 1.70
CA ALA A 42 6.59 11.45 0.77
C ALA A 42 7.46 10.32 1.36
N PHE A 43 8.61 10.67 1.93
CA PHE A 43 9.51 9.67 2.50
C PHE A 43 8.97 9.03 3.78
N VAL A 44 8.24 9.77 4.63
CA VAL A 44 7.54 9.16 5.79
C VAL A 44 6.57 8.08 5.34
N ILE A 45 5.79 8.35 4.28
CA ILE A 45 4.84 7.37 3.75
C ILE A 45 5.57 6.13 3.24
N PHE A 46 6.61 6.29 2.42
CA PHE A 46 7.36 5.14 1.90
C PHE A 46 8.05 4.35 3.02
N GLU A 47 8.67 5.03 3.99
CA GLU A 47 9.28 4.37 5.15
C GLU A 47 8.22 3.64 6.00
N ALA A 48 7.04 4.24 6.20
CA ALA A 48 5.95 3.61 6.93
C ALA A 48 5.50 2.31 6.25
N PHE A 49 5.38 2.28 4.91
CA PHE A 49 5.08 1.04 4.18
C PHE A 49 6.13 -0.05 4.41
N ALA A 50 7.41 0.30 4.32
CA ALA A 50 8.49 -0.63 4.59
C ALA A 50 8.48 -1.11 6.04
N PHE A 51 8.26 -0.19 6.99
CA PHE A 51 8.21 -0.46 8.40
C PHE A 51 7.04 -1.37 8.78
N VAL A 52 5.86 -1.14 8.20
CA VAL A 52 4.67 -2.00 8.36
C VAL A 52 4.99 -3.44 7.96
N GLN A 53 5.70 -3.68 6.84
CA GLN A 53 6.07 -5.04 6.45
C GLN A 53 6.98 -5.71 7.50
N ILE A 54 7.97 -4.98 8.02
CA ILE A 54 8.87 -5.49 9.06
C ILE A 54 8.08 -5.86 10.32
N ILE A 55 7.26 -4.93 10.82
CA ILE A 55 6.49 -5.13 12.06
C ILE A 55 5.43 -6.22 11.88
N ARG A 56 4.73 -6.25 10.74
CA ARG A 56 3.79 -7.30 10.39
C ARG A 56 4.47 -8.67 10.36
N GLY A 57 5.65 -8.77 9.76
CA GLY A 57 6.43 -10.00 9.75
C GLY A 57 6.94 -10.40 11.13
N MET A 58 7.27 -9.45 12.03
CA MET A 58 7.77 -9.75 13.37
C MET A 58 6.66 -10.13 14.35
N PHE A 59 5.54 -9.41 14.35
CA PHE A 59 4.51 -9.48 15.40
C PHE A 59 3.12 -9.81 14.85
N GLY A 60 2.88 -9.66 13.55
CA GLY A 60 1.56 -9.89 12.96
C GLY A 60 1.18 -11.37 12.92
N ASP A 61 -0.11 -11.64 13.00
CA ASP A 61 -0.68 -12.94 12.66
C ASP A 61 -0.93 -12.99 11.16
N LEU A 62 -0.02 -13.63 10.42
CA LEU A 62 -0.07 -13.70 8.97
C LEU A 62 -1.19 -14.60 8.44
N ALA A 63 -1.71 -15.48 9.28
CA ALA A 63 -2.74 -16.46 8.93
C ALA A 63 -4.10 -16.15 9.59
N ILE A 64 -4.36 -14.89 9.97
CA ILE A 64 -5.58 -14.51 10.71
C ILE A 64 -6.85 -14.82 9.91
N ASP A 65 -6.83 -14.56 8.60
CA ASP A 65 -7.98 -14.78 7.71
C ASP A 65 -8.23 -16.28 7.50
N GLU A 66 -7.16 -17.07 7.28
CA GLU A 66 -7.21 -18.50 7.11
C GLU A 66 -7.68 -19.19 8.39
N ARG A 67 -7.23 -18.73 9.55
CA ARG A 67 -7.70 -19.24 10.87
C ARG A 67 -9.18 -18.92 11.09
N GLY A 68 -9.64 -17.73 10.71
CA GLY A 68 -11.06 -17.37 10.76
C GLY A 68 -11.93 -18.27 9.89
N ARG A 69 -11.48 -18.54 8.64
CA ARG A 69 -12.14 -19.49 7.72
C ARG A 69 -12.12 -20.91 8.28
N LEU A 70 -10.98 -21.35 8.81
CA LEU A 70 -10.85 -22.69 9.42
C LEU A 70 -11.85 -22.90 10.55
N MET A 71 -12.02 -21.93 11.47
CA MET A 71 -13.02 -22.02 12.54
C MET A 71 -14.45 -22.15 11.96
N THR A 72 -14.75 -21.42 10.89
CA THR A 72 -16.05 -21.49 10.22
C THR A 72 -16.29 -22.88 9.60
N VAL A 73 -15.30 -23.43 8.90
CA VAL A 73 -15.37 -24.77 8.30
C VAL A 73 -15.52 -25.84 9.37
N VAL A 74 -14.76 -25.77 10.47
CA VAL A 74 -14.89 -26.69 11.63
C VAL A 74 -16.30 -26.67 12.20
N LYS A 75 -16.89 -25.48 12.37
CA LYS A 75 -18.27 -25.34 12.83
C LYS A 75 -19.27 -25.96 11.84
N GLN A 76 -19.04 -25.79 10.53
CA GLN A 76 -19.90 -26.42 9.51
C GLN A 76 -19.76 -27.95 9.53
N ILE A 77 -18.57 -28.50 9.69
CA ILE A 77 -18.36 -29.94 9.83
C ILE A 77 -19.13 -30.49 11.04
N SER A 78 -19.02 -29.86 12.21
CA SER A 78 -19.75 -30.27 13.39
C SER A 78 -21.26 -30.30 13.21
N LEU A 79 -21.81 -29.23 12.58
CA LEU A 79 -23.24 -29.17 12.25
C LEU A 79 -23.67 -30.29 11.29
N ARG A 80 -22.86 -30.59 10.25
CA ARG A 80 -23.15 -31.68 9.32
C ARG A 80 -23.05 -33.05 9.95
N GLN A 81 -22.12 -33.25 10.89
CA GLN A 81 -22.00 -34.48 11.67
C GLN A 81 -23.22 -34.69 12.57
N ASP A 82 -23.73 -33.65 13.22
CA ASP A 82 -24.93 -33.74 14.05
C ASP A 82 -26.20 -34.01 13.20
N GLN A 83 -26.28 -33.42 12.02
CA GLN A 83 -27.33 -33.72 11.04
C GLN A 83 -27.27 -35.19 10.58
N LEU A 84 -26.08 -35.71 10.30
CA LEU A 84 -25.86 -37.10 9.92
C LEU A 84 -26.31 -38.06 11.05
N LYS A 85 -25.91 -37.77 12.30
CA LYS A 85 -26.34 -38.56 13.47
C LYS A 85 -27.87 -38.57 13.57
N SER A 86 -28.52 -37.43 13.42
CA SER A 86 -29.97 -37.29 13.45
C SER A 86 -30.66 -38.06 12.31
N ALA A 87 -30.08 -38.02 11.11
CA ALA A 87 -30.58 -38.77 9.95
C ALA A 87 -30.48 -40.28 10.13
N ILE A 88 -29.39 -40.77 10.70
CA ILE A 88 -29.19 -42.17 11.07
C ILE A 88 -30.28 -42.63 12.07
N GLN A 89 -30.51 -41.83 13.12
CA GLN A 89 -31.55 -42.14 14.10
C GLN A 89 -32.97 -42.19 13.52
N LYS A 90 -33.25 -41.40 12.46
CA LYS A 90 -34.54 -41.34 11.78
C LYS A 90 -34.67 -42.36 10.64
N GLY A 91 -33.63 -43.15 10.33
CA GLY A 91 -33.68 -44.13 9.25
C GLY A 91 -33.75 -43.53 7.85
N SER A 92 -33.14 -42.36 7.63
CA SER A 92 -33.16 -41.67 6.36
C SER A 92 -32.25 -42.37 5.34
N ASP A 93 -32.72 -42.48 4.08
CA ASP A 93 -31.96 -43.11 3.00
C ASP A 93 -30.85 -42.20 2.36
N ASP A 94 -30.79 -40.93 2.75
CA ASP A 94 -29.88 -39.94 2.11
C ASP A 94 -28.58 -39.70 2.89
N LEU A 95 -28.06 -40.73 3.59
CA LEU A 95 -26.83 -40.67 4.37
C LEU A 95 -25.61 -40.33 3.53
N GLY A 96 -25.55 -40.82 2.29
CA GLY A 96 -24.43 -40.63 1.38
C GLY A 96 -24.19 -39.18 0.96
N ALA A 97 -25.26 -38.35 0.96
CA ALA A 97 -25.12 -36.90 0.67
C ALA A 97 -24.41 -36.17 1.83
N PHE A 98 -24.76 -36.49 3.06
CA PHE A 98 -24.11 -35.90 4.25
C PHE A 98 -22.65 -36.32 4.34
N GLU A 99 -22.32 -37.56 4.07
CA GLU A 99 -20.94 -38.07 4.09
C GLU A 99 -20.09 -37.39 3.01
N ARG A 100 -20.61 -37.23 1.78
CA ARG A 100 -19.90 -36.52 0.72
C ARG A 100 -19.64 -35.07 1.09
N ASN A 101 -20.63 -34.38 1.68
CA ASN A 101 -20.47 -32.99 2.11
C ASN A 101 -19.41 -32.87 3.23
N ILE A 102 -19.42 -33.78 4.22
CA ILE A 102 -18.41 -33.80 5.29
C ILE A 102 -17.02 -34.03 4.71
N ARG A 103 -16.86 -34.98 3.78
CA ARG A 103 -15.58 -35.26 3.12
C ARG A 103 -15.07 -34.07 2.31
N SER A 104 -15.95 -33.36 1.60
CA SER A 104 -15.60 -32.14 0.89
C SER A 104 -15.12 -31.03 1.84
N LEU A 105 -15.83 -30.83 2.98
CA LEU A 105 -15.42 -29.86 4.00
C LEU A 105 -14.10 -30.23 4.68
N GLN A 106 -13.83 -31.53 4.86
CA GLN A 106 -12.53 -32.02 5.37
C GLN A 106 -11.40 -31.70 4.39
N GLY A 107 -11.62 -31.85 3.07
CA GLY A 107 -10.64 -31.42 2.06
C GLY A 107 -10.31 -29.93 2.14
N ILE A 108 -11.33 -29.08 2.28
CA ILE A 108 -11.15 -27.64 2.45
C ILE A 108 -10.38 -27.32 3.77
N LEU A 109 -10.68 -28.07 4.84
CA LEU A 109 -10.00 -27.90 6.13
C LEU A 109 -8.51 -28.24 6.03
N ASP A 110 -8.15 -29.29 5.29
CA ASP A 110 -6.76 -29.68 5.10
C ASP A 110 -6.02 -28.70 4.20
N GLU A 111 -6.67 -28.15 3.17
CA GLU A 111 -6.14 -27.06 2.34
C GLU A 111 -5.85 -25.81 3.19
N LEU A 112 -6.83 -25.37 4.00
CA LEU A 112 -6.66 -24.20 4.89
C LEU A 112 -5.53 -24.40 5.92
N LYS A 113 -5.31 -25.62 6.41
CA LYS A 113 -4.15 -25.90 7.29
C LYS A 113 -2.82 -25.73 6.56
N MET A 114 -2.75 -26.15 5.30
CA MET A 114 -1.54 -25.95 4.49
C MET A 114 -1.31 -24.46 4.20
N ASP A 115 -2.38 -23.70 3.92
CA ASP A 115 -2.31 -22.26 3.69
C ASP A 115 -1.81 -21.51 4.95
N ILE A 116 -2.27 -21.92 6.15
CA ILE A 116 -1.77 -21.36 7.41
C ILE A 116 -0.26 -21.60 7.57
N ILE A 117 0.21 -22.82 7.29
CA ILE A 117 1.63 -23.14 7.37
C ILE A 117 2.41 -22.30 6.34
N ALA A 118 1.94 -22.20 5.11
CA ALA A 118 2.57 -21.40 4.06
C ALA A 118 2.63 -19.91 4.41
N ALA A 119 1.55 -19.37 5.01
CA ALA A 119 1.51 -18.00 5.49
C ALA A 119 2.55 -17.75 6.60
N GLU A 120 2.68 -18.66 7.55
CA GLU A 120 3.68 -18.58 8.63
C GLU A 120 5.12 -18.71 8.09
N ASP A 121 5.37 -19.59 7.13
CA ASP A 121 6.68 -19.76 6.49
C ASP A 121 7.07 -18.51 5.67
N SER A 122 6.11 -17.76 5.16
CA SER A 122 6.36 -16.50 4.46
C SER A 122 6.89 -15.36 5.34
N ARG A 123 6.80 -15.49 6.65
CA ARG A 123 7.17 -14.48 7.66
C ARG A 123 8.57 -13.89 7.44
N ILE A 124 9.55 -14.74 7.26
CA ILE A 124 10.96 -14.31 7.05
C ILE A 124 11.08 -13.51 5.75
N TRP A 125 10.39 -13.93 4.69
CA TRP A 125 10.42 -13.24 3.42
C TRP A 125 9.79 -11.84 3.50
N ILE A 126 8.69 -11.68 4.24
CA ILE A 126 8.05 -10.39 4.47
C ILE A 126 9.01 -9.44 5.20
N ILE A 127 9.71 -9.93 6.22
CA ILE A 127 10.73 -9.14 6.94
C ILE A 127 11.87 -8.73 6.01
N ILE A 128 12.41 -9.67 5.22
CA ILE A 128 13.50 -9.40 4.27
C ILE A 128 13.07 -8.34 3.24
N VAL A 129 11.88 -8.48 2.68
CA VAL A 129 11.33 -7.51 1.73
C VAL A 129 11.18 -6.14 2.40
N GLY A 130 10.63 -6.09 3.61
CA GLY A 130 10.49 -4.85 4.37
C GLY A 130 11.83 -4.15 4.64
N ILE A 131 12.85 -4.91 5.07
CA ILE A 131 14.22 -4.40 5.27
C ILE A 131 14.82 -3.93 3.94
N GLY A 132 14.68 -4.71 2.88
CA GLY A 132 15.15 -4.35 1.54
C GLY A 132 14.53 -3.05 1.02
N MET A 133 13.21 -2.90 1.18
CA MET A 133 12.49 -1.66 0.86
C MET A 133 13.02 -0.48 1.68
N LEU A 134 13.19 -0.65 2.99
CA LEU A 134 13.70 0.41 3.86
C LEU A 134 15.10 0.85 3.45
N LEU A 135 16.01 -0.08 3.19
CA LEU A 135 17.36 0.23 2.73
C LEU A 135 17.36 0.94 1.38
N LEU A 136 16.52 0.52 0.45
CA LEU A 136 16.35 1.18 -0.85
C LEU A 136 15.85 2.62 -0.69
N ILE A 137 14.85 2.84 0.17
CA ILE A 137 14.32 4.17 0.45
C ILE A 137 15.41 5.05 1.08
N LYS A 138 16.16 4.54 2.06
CA LYS A 138 17.30 5.24 2.69
C LYS A 138 18.37 5.61 1.66
N PHE A 139 18.69 4.71 0.76
CA PHE A 139 19.62 4.98 -0.33
C PHE A 139 19.11 6.10 -1.25
N ILE A 140 17.86 6.03 -1.69
CA ILE A 140 17.21 7.07 -2.52
C ILE A 140 17.22 8.42 -1.80
N GLN A 141 16.93 8.47 -0.51
CA GLN A 141 17.00 9.69 0.30
C GLN A 141 18.40 10.29 0.28
N GLY A 142 19.42 9.46 0.48
CA GLY A 142 20.81 9.90 0.44
C GLY A 142 21.24 10.48 -0.91
N VAL A 143 20.81 9.83 -1.99
CA VAL A 143 21.13 10.23 -3.37
C VAL A 143 20.43 11.52 -3.79
N LEU A 144 19.15 11.65 -3.46
CA LEU A 144 18.33 12.81 -3.88
C LEU A 144 18.54 14.04 -3.00
N ALA A 145 19.02 13.88 -1.77
CA ALA A 145 19.04 14.93 -0.75
C ALA A 145 19.76 16.21 -1.19
N ASN A 146 20.94 16.07 -1.77
CA ASN A 146 21.75 17.24 -2.17
C ASN A 146 21.12 17.97 -3.35
N THR A 147 20.59 17.24 -4.34
CA THR A 147 19.90 17.83 -5.51
C THR A 147 18.62 18.54 -5.10
N ILE A 148 17.84 17.96 -4.19
CA ILE A 148 16.62 18.58 -3.65
C ILE A 148 16.96 19.83 -2.85
N LEU A 149 18.00 19.75 -2.01
CA LEU A 149 18.44 20.88 -1.20
C LEU A 149 18.98 22.02 -2.05
N GLU A 150 19.73 21.72 -3.10
CA GLU A 150 20.22 22.72 -4.05
C GLU A 150 19.05 23.47 -4.71
N ARG A 151 18.06 22.76 -5.27
CA ARG A 151 16.88 23.36 -5.86
C ARG A 151 16.12 24.23 -4.86
N TRP A 152 15.98 23.76 -3.60
CA TRP A 152 15.36 24.52 -2.55
C TRP A 152 16.13 25.80 -2.20
N TYR A 153 17.46 25.72 -2.21
CA TYR A 153 18.33 26.86 -1.98
C TYR A 153 18.20 27.93 -3.09
N PHE A 154 18.13 27.53 -4.35
CA PHE A 154 17.90 28.46 -5.46
C PHE A 154 16.51 29.11 -5.40
N LEU A 155 15.47 28.37 -5.02
CA LEU A 155 14.15 28.94 -4.79
C LEU A 155 14.19 30.01 -3.69
N TRP A 156 14.89 29.74 -2.59
CA TRP A 156 15.07 30.70 -1.51
C TRP A 156 15.88 31.94 -1.95
N LEU A 157 16.85 31.77 -2.84
CA LEU A 157 17.60 32.92 -3.38
C LEU A 157 16.71 33.82 -4.23
N SER A 158 15.77 33.25 -5.00
CA SER A 158 14.83 33.98 -5.84
C SER A 158 13.66 34.59 -5.06
N ASP A 159 13.20 33.90 -4.02
CA ASP A 159 12.08 34.33 -3.18
C ASP A 159 12.44 34.18 -1.68
N ARG A 160 12.74 35.33 -1.06
CA ARG A 160 13.11 35.42 0.36
C ARG A 160 11.95 35.20 1.33
N THR A 161 10.72 35.08 0.85
CA THR A 161 9.57 34.67 1.68
C THR A 161 9.64 33.19 2.04
N ILE A 162 10.33 32.39 1.21
CA ILE A 162 10.58 30.97 1.49
C ILE A 162 11.55 30.86 2.66
N THR A 163 11.12 30.13 3.65
CA THR A 163 11.94 29.92 4.86
C THR A 163 13.07 28.94 4.57
N SER A 164 14.31 29.34 4.81
CA SER A 164 15.51 28.52 4.62
C SER A 164 16.20 28.21 5.95
N GLY A 165 17.08 27.22 5.92
CA GLY A 165 17.88 26.83 7.09
C GLY A 165 17.16 25.86 8.03
N THR A 166 17.81 25.57 9.16
CA THR A 166 17.30 24.67 10.20
C THR A 166 16.66 25.46 11.34
N SER A 167 15.57 24.96 11.92
CA SER A 167 14.96 25.57 13.08
C SER A 167 14.49 24.50 14.07
N LEU A 168 14.53 24.82 15.37
CA LEU A 168 14.08 23.91 16.43
C LEU A 168 12.60 23.54 16.25
N TYR A 169 11.76 24.49 15.86
CA TYR A 169 10.35 24.24 15.61
C TYR A 169 10.14 23.18 14.50
N ARG A 170 10.88 23.27 13.40
CA ARG A 170 10.81 22.27 12.30
C ARG A 170 11.34 20.91 12.74
N LEU A 171 12.39 20.88 13.57
CA LEU A 171 12.86 19.64 14.15
C LEU A 171 11.75 18.98 14.98
N LEU A 172 11.11 19.72 15.87
CA LEU A 172 10.03 19.22 16.71
C LEU A 172 8.84 18.72 15.89
N LEU A 173 8.44 19.45 14.85
CA LEU A 173 7.38 18.99 13.93
C LEU A 173 7.76 17.72 13.17
N SER A 174 9.02 17.62 12.72
CA SER A 174 9.51 16.44 12.01
C SER A 174 9.56 15.21 12.91
N LEU A 175 9.98 15.41 14.16
CA LEU A 175 9.94 14.38 15.20
C LEU A 175 8.51 13.97 15.51
N LEU A 176 7.61 14.94 15.69
CA LEU A 176 6.19 14.66 15.92
C LEU A 176 5.60 13.83 14.78
N LEU A 177 5.90 14.17 13.52
CA LEU A 177 5.44 13.42 12.35
C LEU A 177 5.91 11.97 12.38
N VAL A 178 7.19 11.72 12.63
CA VAL A 178 7.77 10.39 12.69
C VAL A 178 7.24 9.61 13.89
N PHE A 179 7.23 10.23 15.08
CA PHE A 179 6.79 9.59 16.32
C PHE A 179 5.26 9.42 16.42
N SER A 180 4.47 10.06 15.57
CA SER A 180 3.03 9.76 15.49
C SER A 180 2.75 8.53 14.64
N ILE A 181 3.49 8.30 13.56
CA ILE A 181 3.18 7.25 12.59
C ILE A 181 3.79 5.89 13.00
N TYR A 182 5.09 5.85 13.32
CA TYR A 182 5.77 4.58 13.57
C TYR A 182 5.29 3.84 14.82
N PRO A 183 5.08 4.52 15.97
CA PRO A 183 4.51 3.84 17.14
C PRO A 183 3.11 3.28 16.91
N ILE A 184 2.27 3.97 16.13
CA ILE A 184 0.94 3.46 15.79
C ILE A 184 1.06 2.12 15.04
N CYS A 185 1.97 2.03 14.06
CA CYS A 185 2.22 0.77 13.34
C CYS A 185 2.68 -0.36 14.27
N VAL A 186 3.57 -0.05 15.22
CA VAL A 186 4.04 -1.06 16.20
C VAL A 186 2.90 -1.49 17.11
N LEU A 187 2.18 -0.54 17.70
CA LEU A 187 1.09 -0.82 18.65
C LEU A 187 -0.02 -1.66 17.99
N HIS A 188 -0.36 -1.36 16.75
CA HIS A 188 -1.38 -2.11 16.02
C HIS A 188 -1.09 -3.60 15.93
N TYR A 189 0.15 -3.99 15.60
CA TYR A 189 0.53 -5.39 15.47
C TYR A 189 0.94 -6.07 16.78
N THR A 190 1.46 -5.29 17.74
CA THR A 190 1.94 -5.86 19.03
C THR A 190 0.82 -5.97 20.04
N PHE A 191 -0.11 -5.02 20.05
CA PHE A 191 -1.21 -4.94 20.99
C PHE A 191 -2.54 -4.66 20.29
N PRO A 192 -3.07 -5.62 19.51
CA PRO A 192 -4.28 -5.43 18.71
C PRO A 192 -5.51 -5.11 19.56
N THR A 193 -5.49 -5.43 20.85
CA THR A 193 -6.58 -5.11 21.79
C THR A 193 -6.57 -3.66 22.29
N LEU A 194 -5.43 -2.97 22.20
CA LEU A 194 -5.30 -1.57 22.65
C LEU A 194 -5.76 -0.56 21.60
N LEU A 195 -5.55 -0.89 20.34
CA LEU A 195 -6.00 -0.07 19.23
C LEU A 195 -7.10 -0.83 18.50
N PRO A 196 -8.25 -0.19 18.20
CA PRO A 196 -9.22 -0.78 17.29
C PRO A 196 -8.52 -1.14 15.99
N ASP A 197 -9.04 -2.13 15.30
CA ASP A 197 -8.44 -2.58 14.04
C ASP A 197 -8.36 -1.41 13.06
N LEU A 198 -7.13 -0.93 12.85
CA LEU A 198 -6.86 0.19 11.95
C LEU A 198 -6.96 -0.21 10.47
N THR A 199 -7.08 -1.51 10.19
CA THR A 199 -7.31 -2.02 8.84
C THR A 199 -8.78 -1.94 8.45
N GLU A 200 -9.68 -1.94 9.44
CA GLU A 200 -11.10 -1.72 9.23
C GLU A 200 -11.45 -0.25 9.46
N PHE A 201 -12.33 0.26 8.62
CA PHE A 201 -12.88 1.59 8.82
C PHE A 201 -13.62 1.64 10.17
N PRO A 202 -13.56 2.76 10.94
CA PRO A 202 -14.19 2.83 12.27
C PRO A 202 -15.62 2.31 12.25
N THR A 203 -15.89 1.25 13.00
CA THR A 203 -17.19 0.61 13.06
C THR A 203 -18.19 1.33 13.96
N ASP A 204 -17.77 2.35 14.70
CA ASP A 204 -18.67 3.19 15.47
C ASP A 204 -19.71 3.80 14.52
N LYS A 205 -20.97 3.40 14.75
CA LYS A 205 -22.08 3.75 13.87
C LYS A 205 -22.22 5.27 13.67
N ASN A 206 -21.91 6.06 14.69
CA ASN A 206 -22.03 7.51 14.60
C ASN A 206 -20.88 8.12 13.79
N ILE A 207 -19.62 7.68 14.00
CA ILE A 207 -18.48 8.15 13.22
C ILE A 207 -18.59 7.69 11.78
N ARG A 208 -19.02 6.43 11.56
CA ARG A 208 -19.22 5.87 10.23
C ARG A 208 -20.30 6.60 9.44
N LEU A 209 -21.45 6.87 10.04
CA LEU A 209 -22.54 7.58 9.36
C LEU A 209 -22.12 8.99 8.97
N THR A 210 -21.53 9.75 9.88
CA THR A 210 -21.06 11.11 9.60
C THR A 210 -19.95 11.12 8.53
N SER A 211 -19.00 10.20 8.60
CA SER A 211 -17.92 10.12 7.60
C SER A 211 -18.42 9.68 6.24
N ILE A 212 -19.37 8.73 6.19
CA ILE A 212 -19.97 8.24 4.94
C ILE A 212 -20.80 9.35 4.31
N GLU A 213 -21.63 10.05 5.07
CA GLU A 213 -22.41 11.17 4.57
C GLU A 213 -21.52 12.25 3.93
N TRP A 214 -20.42 12.63 4.57
CA TRP A 214 -19.47 13.60 4.01
C TRP A 214 -18.81 13.09 2.73
N ILE A 215 -18.43 11.81 2.70
CA ILE A 215 -17.82 11.18 1.53
C ILE A 215 -18.87 11.06 0.40
N GLU A 216 -20.08 10.62 0.69
CA GLU A 216 -21.18 10.53 -0.28
C GLU A 216 -21.48 11.91 -0.89
N VAL A 217 -21.69 12.93 -0.05
CA VAL A 217 -21.94 14.30 -0.51
C VAL A 217 -20.77 14.82 -1.38
N PHE A 218 -19.52 14.52 -1.00
CA PHE A 218 -18.34 14.91 -1.76
C PHE A 218 -18.28 14.21 -3.12
N PHE A 219 -18.51 12.89 -3.15
CA PHE A 219 -18.51 12.13 -4.41
C PHE A 219 -19.70 12.49 -5.29
N ASP A 220 -20.88 12.65 -4.71
CA ASP A 220 -22.08 13.10 -5.45
C ASP A 220 -21.84 14.48 -6.06
N TYR A 221 -21.21 15.40 -5.33
CA TYR A 221 -20.82 16.71 -5.84
C TYR A 221 -19.85 16.58 -7.02
N ILE A 222 -18.80 15.76 -6.90
CA ILE A 222 -17.81 15.53 -7.97
C ILE A 222 -18.47 14.87 -9.18
N ILE A 223 -19.30 13.84 -8.96
CA ILE A 223 -19.98 13.12 -10.04
C ILE A 223 -20.94 14.07 -10.76
N TYR A 224 -21.76 14.81 -10.01
CA TYR A 224 -22.74 15.71 -10.58
C TYR A 224 -22.09 16.85 -11.40
N HIS A 225 -21.05 17.50 -10.85
CA HIS A 225 -20.38 18.61 -11.53
C HIS A 225 -19.32 18.13 -12.53
N GLY A 226 -18.78 16.93 -12.34
CA GLY A 226 -17.78 16.32 -13.22
C GLY A 226 -18.36 15.45 -14.33
N GLN A 227 -19.65 15.19 -14.37
CA GLN A 227 -20.27 14.25 -15.29
C GLN A 227 -19.90 14.52 -16.75
N TYR A 228 -19.97 15.80 -17.19
CA TYR A 228 -19.57 16.17 -18.55
C TYR A 228 -18.09 15.89 -18.84
N ALA A 229 -17.21 16.10 -17.86
CA ALA A 229 -15.80 15.81 -18.01
C ALA A 229 -15.54 14.30 -18.07
N PHE A 230 -16.19 13.51 -17.20
CA PHE A 230 -16.09 12.04 -17.21
C PHE A 230 -16.66 11.43 -18.48
N ASP A 231 -17.81 11.91 -18.95
CA ASP A 231 -18.40 11.49 -20.22
C ASP A 231 -17.53 11.86 -21.41
N GLY A 232 -16.91 13.02 -21.37
CA GLY A 232 -15.95 13.46 -22.38
C GLY A 232 -14.71 12.58 -22.45
N ILE A 233 -14.14 12.25 -21.29
CA ILE A 233 -12.99 11.32 -21.18
C ILE A 233 -13.38 9.92 -21.66
N ALA A 234 -14.52 9.41 -21.20
CA ALA A 234 -15.02 8.08 -21.58
C ALA A 234 -15.29 8.01 -23.11
N SER A 235 -15.87 9.06 -23.68
CA SER A 235 -16.12 9.15 -25.12
C SER A 235 -14.80 9.24 -25.91
N GLY A 236 -13.83 9.99 -25.43
CA GLY A 236 -12.50 10.07 -26.02
C GLY A 236 -11.78 8.71 -26.01
N ILE A 237 -11.82 8.01 -24.88
CA ILE A 237 -11.23 6.66 -24.77
C ILE A 237 -11.93 5.68 -25.71
N ARG A 238 -13.28 5.69 -25.78
CA ARG A 238 -14.03 4.85 -26.72
C ARG A 238 -13.64 5.15 -28.15
N TRP A 239 -13.58 6.42 -28.53
CA TRP A 239 -13.19 6.81 -29.89
C TRP A 239 -11.80 6.30 -30.26
N VAL A 240 -10.83 6.37 -29.34
CA VAL A 240 -9.48 5.82 -29.55
C VAL A 240 -9.52 4.30 -29.67
N LEU A 241 -10.26 3.62 -28.80
CA LEU A 241 -10.40 2.16 -28.82
C LEU A 241 -11.08 1.68 -30.09
N ASP A 242 -12.17 2.33 -30.51
CA ASP A 242 -12.88 2.04 -31.77
C ASP A 242 -11.98 2.28 -32.98
N GLY A 243 -11.19 3.35 -32.96
CA GLY A 243 -10.18 3.63 -33.98
C GLY A 243 -9.09 2.56 -34.07
N LEU A 244 -8.59 2.10 -32.90
CA LEU A 244 -7.62 1.00 -32.82
C LEU A 244 -8.22 -0.33 -33.28
N ASP A 245 -9.48 -0.61 -32.93
CA ASP A 245 -10.19 -1.83 -33.37
C ASP A 245 -10.33 -1.84 -34.87
N ILE A 246 -10.80 -0.75 -35.46
CA ILE A 246 -10.91 -0.60 -36.94
C ILE A 246 -9.54 -0.77 -37.58
N PHE A 247 -8.51 -0.15 -37.01
CA PHE A 247 -7.15 -0.23 -37.58
C PHE A 247 -6.57 -1.63 -37.47
N LEU A 248 -6.70 -2.31 -36.31
CA LEU A 248 -6.11 -3.62 -36.08
C LEU A 248 -6.90 -4.75 -36.74
N VAL A 249 -8.22 -4.73 -36.64
CA VAL A 249 -9.09 -5.81 -37.13
C VAL A 249 -9.32 -5.73 -38.65
N LYS A 250 -9.45 -4.53 -39.20
CA LYS A 250 -9.67 -4.32 -40.64
C LYS A 250 -8.40 -4.23 -41.47
N THR A 251 -7.24 -4.04 -40.84
CA THR A 251 -5.97 -4.05 -41.58
C THR A 251 -5.56 -5.51 -41.94
N PRO A 252 -5.28 -5.79 -43.23
CA PRO A 252 -4.80 -7.10 -43.59
C PRO A 252 -3.54 -7.49 -42.84
N TRP A 253 -3.51 -8.71 -42.27
CA TRP A 253 -2.41 -9.19 -41.43
C TRP A 253 -1.02 -9.02 -42.07
N VAL A 254 -0.95 -9.11 -43.42
CA VAL A 254 0.29 -8.91 -44.20
C VAL A 254 0.84 -7.48 -44.02
N VAL A 255 -0.04 -6.48 -44.02
CA VAL A 255 0.36 -5.06 -43.81
C VAL A 255 0.87 -4.85 -42.39
N THR A 256 0.20 -5.43 -41.41
CA THR A 256 0.63 -5.36 -39.99
C THR A 256 1.98 -6.04 -39.80
N PHE A 257 2.18 -7.20 -40.39
CA PHE A 257 3.43 -7.95 -40.33
C PHE A 257 4.59 -7.20 -41.02
N LEU A 258 4.36 -6.61 -42.19
CA LEU A 258 5.37 -5.81 -42.90
C LEU A 258 5.72 -4.54 -42.14
N SER A 259 4.77 -3.89 -41.50
CA SER A 259 5.05 -2.68 -40.68
C SER A 259 5.91 -2.98 -39.46
N ILE A 260 5.79 -4.17 -38.86
CA ILE A 260 6.64 -4.60 -37.73
C ILE A 260 8.07 -4.91 -38.18
N ILE A 261 8.24 -5.40 -39.42
CA ILE A 261 9.59 -5.70 -39.95
C ILE A 261 10.34 -4.43 -40.37
N ILE A 262 9.62 -3.39 -40.79
CA ILE A 262 10.20 -2.14 -41.28
C ILE A 262 10.54 -1.17 -40.12
N LEU A 263 9.89 -1.27 -38.98
CA LEU A 263 10.16 -0.52 -37.74
C LEU A 263 11.32 -1.16 -36.97
#